data_b6aceb660291388397cc2d1ea9df6c45
#
_entry.id   b6aceb660291388397cc2d1ea9df6c45
#
_cell.length_a   1.000
_cell.length_b   1.000
_cell.length_c   1.000
_cell.angle_alpha   90.00
_cell.angle_beta   90.00
_cell.angle_gamma   90.00
#
_symmetry.space_group_name_H-M   'P 1'
#
loop_
_entity.id
_entity.type
_entity.pdbx_description
1 polymer ?
#
loop_
_entity_poly.entity_id
_entity_poly.type
_entity_poly.pdbx_seq_one_letter_code
_entity_poly.pdbx_strand_id
1 'polypeptide(L)'
;EIVYLVGQDNLEFDKKDEFIIYQGSHGDKGAEIADIILPGAAYTEQDGHFTNLEGKIQKAYKASYPPGDAKEDWQIINDRAEVMNNRKLFNDKEELESSMFNFLKLQKEKEIVDSKEQLNSNFQNEKLNIQVKDYYFSNVVARSSKTMIECNNSKLNLKSTGTEG
;
A
#
# COMPACT_ATOMS: atom_id res chain seq x y z
N GLU A 1 -7.88 -22.19 -1.55
CA GLU A 1 -6.87 -21.19 -1.94
C GLU A 1 -6.63 -20.22 -0.79
N ILE A 2 -5.38 -19.72 -0.62
CA ILE A 2 -5.05 -18.72 0.41
C ILE A 2 -4.62 -17.44 -0.29
N VAL A 3 -5.24 -16.33 0.09
CA VAL A 3 -4.88 -14.99 -0.39
C VAL A 3 -4.32 -14.17 0.77
N TYR A 4 -3.14 -13.59 0.60
CA TYR A 4 -2.50 -12.75 1.60
C TYR A 4 -2.38 -11.31 1.10
N LEU A 5 -3.16 -10.42 1.71
CA LEU A 5 -3.24 -9.01 1.37
C LEU A 5 -2.34 -8.21 2.32
N VAL A 6 -1.30 -7.58 1.79
CA VAL A 6 -0.37 -6.74 2.57
C VAL A 6 -0.56 -5.29 2.14
N GLY A 7 -1.13 -4.47 3.03
CA GLY A 7 -1.43 -3.08 2.78
C GLY A 7 -2.42 -2.83 1.63
N GLN A 8 -3.10 -3.88 1.16
CA GLN A 8 -4.08 -3.79 0.09
C GLN A 8 -5.48 -3.61 0.67
N ASP A 9 -5.81 -2.39 1.00
CA ASP A 9 -6.99 -1.99 1.76
C ASP A 9 -8.16 -1.50 0.90
N ASN A 10 -7.92 -1.04 -0.33
CA ASN A 10 -8.95 -0.58 -1.26
C ASN A 10 -9.05 -1.53 -2.48
N LEU A 11 -9.53 -2.73 -2.25
CA LEU A 11 -9.62 -3.80 -3.23
C LEU A 11 -11.08 -4.08 -3.59
N GLU A 12 -11.40 -4.11 -4.89
CA GLU A 12 -12.62 -4.71 -5.39
C GLU A 12 -12.36 -6.20 -5.62
N PHE A 13 -12.75 -7.02 -4.67
CA PHE A 13 -12.55 -8.45 -4.68
C PHE A 13 -13.81 -9.18 -4.20
N ASP A 14 -14.38 -10.01 -5.05
CA ASP A 14 -15.50 -10.89 -4.71
C ASP A 14 -14.95 -12.17 -4.08
N LYS A 15 -14.93 -12.22 -2.74
CA LYS A 15 -14.54 -13.41 -1.98
C LYS A 15 -15.52 -14.54 -2.26
N LYS A 16 -14.98 -15.73 -2.60
CA LYS A 16 -15.72 -16.98 -2.74
C LYS A 16 -15.28 -17.96 -1.65
N ASP A 17 -14.43 -18.91 -2.00
CA ASP A 17 -13.94 -19.96 -1.10
C ASP A 17 -12.50 -19.72 -0.63
N GLU A 18 -11.94 -18.54 -0.91
CA GLU A 18 -10.58 -18.20 -0.50
C GLU A 18 -10.51 -17.93 1.00
N PHE A 19 -9.44 -18.43 1.63
CA PHE A 19 -9.06 -18.03 2.98
C PHE A 19 -8.18 -16.78 2.88
N ILE A 20 -8.64 -15.66 3.43
CA ILE A 20 -8.02 -14.35 3.27
C ILE A 20 -7.33 -13.93 4.57
N ILE A 21 -6.05 -13.62 4.46
CA ILE A 21 -5.26 -13.00 5.52
C ILE A 21 -5.00 -11.55 5.12
N TYR A 22 -5.39 -10.61 5.96
CA TYR A 22 -5.11 -9.19 5.76
C TYR A 22 -4.07 -8.70 6.76
N GLN A 23 -3.05 -8.01 6.28
CA GLN A 23 -2.07 -7.30 7.08
C GLN A 23 -2.12 -5.82 6.72
N GLY A 24 -2.40 -4.96 7.69
CA GLY A 24 -2.49 -3.52 7.45
C GLY A 24 -2.73 -2.73 8.72
N SER A 25 -2.66 -1.41 8.60
CA SER A 25 -2.74 -0.47 9.72
C SER A 25 -4.15 0.05 10.02
N HIS A 26 -5.08 -0.07 9.08
CA HIS A 26 -6.44 0.46 9.20
C HIS A 26 -7.44 -0.55 8.66
N GLY A 27 -8.64 -0.54 9.27
CA GLY A 27 -9.78 -1.28 8.74
C GLY A 27 -10.33 -0.63 7.47
N ASP A 28 -10.44 -1.39 6.39
CA ASP A 28 -11.06 -1.01 5.13
C ASP A 28 -11.53 -2.30 4.42
N LYS A 29 -11.89 -2.24 3.15
CA LYS A 29 -12.42 -3.35 2.35
C LYS A 29 -11.60 -4.64 2.47
N GLY A 30 -10.26 -4.53 2.49
CA GLY A 30 -9.39 -5.69 2.68
C GLY A 30 -9.58 -6.36 4.05
N ALA A 31 -9.78 -5.59 5.12
CA ALA A 31 -10.05 -6.10 6.45
C ALA A 31 -11.47 -6.68 6.58
N GLU A 32 -12.46 -6.09 5.91
CA GLU A 32 -13.86 -6.53 5.95
C GLU A 32 -14.05 -7.96 5.41
N ILE A 33 -13.26 -8.34 4.40
CA ILE A 33 -13.35 -9.66 3.77
C ILE A 33 -12.38 -10.70 4.37
N ALA A 34 -11.48 -10.28 5.27
CA ALA A 34 -10.44 -11.14 5.82
C ALA A 34 -10.98 -12.14 6.83
N ASP A 35 -10.43 -13.36 6.82
CA ASP A 35 -10.66 -14.38 7.84
C ASP A 35 -9.69 -14.19 9.04
N ILE A 36 -8.49 -13.64 8.76
CA ILE A 36 -7.50 -13.26 9.79
C ILE A 36 -6.99 -11.86 9.48
N ILE A 37 -6.91 -11.03 10.53
CA ILE A 37 -6.31 -9.69 10.47
C ILE A 37 -5.03 -9.69 11.30
N LEU A 38 -3.92 -9.27 10.68
CA LEU A 38 -2.64 -9.06 11.34
C LEU A 38 -2.40 -7.55 11.43
N PRO A 39 -2.40 -6.96 12.64
CA PRO A 39 -2.26 -5.51 12.79
C PRO A 39 -0.84 -5.06 12.44
N GLY A 40 -0.73 -4.31 11.34
CA GLY A 40 0.50 -3.70 10.84
C GLY A 40 0.66 -2.26 11.30
N ALA A 41 1.88 -1.77 11.34
CA ALA A 41 2.21 -0.38 11.61
C ALA A 41 1.81 0.53 10.45
N ALA A 42 1.36 1.75 10.74
CA ALA A 42 1.20 2.77 9.73
C ALA A 42 2.57 3.26 9.22
N TYR A 43 2.60 3.90 8.06
CA TYR A 43 3.86 4.40 7.46
C TYR A 43 4.61 5.41 8.36
N THR A 44 3.91 6.08 9.29
CA THR A 44 4.49 6.99 10.29
C THR A 44 5.02 6.27 11.54
N GLU A 45 4.71 4.99 11.69
CA GLU A 45 5.02 4.17 12.86
C GLU A 45 6.11 3.13 12.59
N GLN A 46 6.64 3.11 11.38
CA GLN A 46 7.73 2.23 10.96
C GLN A 46 8.77 2.97 10.12
N ASP A 47 10.03 2.56 10.23
CA ASP A 47 11.05 2.99 9.28
C ASP A 47 10.89 2.20 7.99
N GLY A 48 11.06 2.87 6.85
CA GLY A 48 10.90 2.22 5.56
C GLY A 48 11.65 2.92 4.44
N HIS A 49 11.68 2.28 3.28
CA HIS A 49 12.21 2.85 2.06
C HIS A 49 11.07 3.03 1.06
N PHE A 50 10.97 4.22 0.51
CA PHE A 50 9.95 4.59 -0.47
C PHE A 50 10.62 5.00 -1.77
N THR A 51 10.06 4.53 -2.88
CA THR A 51 10.54 4.88 -4.21
C THR A 51 9.56 5.86 -4.83
N ASN A 52 10.05 7.02 -5.28
CA ASN A 52 9.23 8.00 -5.98
C ASN A 52 9.03 7.62 -7.46
N LEU A 53 8.26 8.42 -8.18
CA LEU A 53 7.97 8.19 -9.61
C LEU A 53 9.22 8.23 -10.51
N GLU A 54 10.29 8.88 -10.08
CA GLU A 54 11.57 8.93 -10.78
C GLU A 54 12.46 7.71 -10.48
N GLY A 55 11.99 6.77 -9.64
CA GLY A 55 12.76 5.61 -9.20
C GLY A 55 13.78 5.92 -8.10
N LYS A 56 13.74 7.11 -7.49
CA LYS A 56 14.63 7.46 -6.39
C LYS A 56 14.16 6.84 -5.09
N ILE A 57 15.02 6.04 -4.47
CA ILE A 57 14.77 5.40 -3.18
C ILE A 57 15.16 6.36 -2.06
N GLN A 58 14.24 6.59 -1.12
CA GLN A 58 14.42 7.48 0.02
C GLN A 58 14.06 6.74 1.30
N LYS A 59 14.88 6.91 2.34
CA LYS A 59 14.58 6.36 3.67
C LYS A 59 13.65 7.32 4.42
N ALA A 60 12.57 6.80 4.96
CA ALA A 60 11.70 7.48 5.89
C ALA A 60 11.90 6.90 7.29
N TYR A 61 11.90 7.77 8.28
CA TYR A 61 12.02 7.39 9.68
C TYR A 61 10.65 7.49 10.36
N LYS A 62 10.40 6.57 11.28
CA LYS A 62 9.17 6.61 12.06
C LYS A 62 9.08 7.86 12.93
N ALA A 63 7.89 8.41 13.00
CA ALA A 63 7.57 9.56 13.85
C ALA A 63 6.89 9.15 15.18
N SER A 64 6.35 7.93 15.23
CA SER A 64 5.62 7.37 16.37
C SER A 64 5.86 5.86 16.47
N TYR A 65 5.24 5.25 17.46
CA TYR A 65 5.28 3.80 17.66
C TYR A 65 3.92 3.20 17.31
N PRO A 66 3.90 1.95 16.78
CA PRO A 66 2.64 1.24 16.54
C PRO A 66 1.83 1.10 17.82
N PRO A 67 0.49 1.28 17.76
CA PRO A 67 -0.38 1.13 18.92
C PRO A 67 -0.67 -0.34 19.23
N GLY A 68 -0.86 -0.67 20.51
CA GLY A 68 -1.27 -1.99 20.95
C GLY A 68 -0.33 -3.11 20.49
N ASP A 69 -0.91 -4.13 19.84
CA ASP A 69 -0.18 -5.28 19.31
C ASP A 69 0.30 -5.12 17.86
N ALA A 70 0.13 -3.92 17.26
CA ALA A 70 0.58 -3.66 15.91
C ALA A 70 2.11 -3.71 15.83
N LYS A 71 2.62 -4.33 14.75
CA LYS A 71 4.06 -4.50 14.48
C LYS A 71 4.43 -3.94 13.13
N GLU A 72 5.72 -3.63 12.95
CA GLU A 72 6.25 -3.31 11.62
C GLU A 72 6.03 -4.51 10.66
N ASP A 73 5.70 -4.25 9.41
CA ASP A 73 5.30 -5.27 8.44
C ASP A 73 6.32 -6.42 8.31
N TRP A 74 7.60 -6.09 8.32
CA TRP A 74 8.66 -7.09 8.22
C TRP A 74 8.73 -8.02 9.45
N GLN A 75 8.37 -7.52 10.64
CA GLN A 75 8.32 -8.32 11.87
C GLN A 75 7.20 -9.35 11.80
N ILE A 76 6.02 -8.94 11.31
CA ILE A 76 4.87 -9.86 11.13
C ILE A 76 5.26 -10.98 10.15
N ILE A 77 5.89 -10.63 9.03
CA ILE A 77 6.35 -11.60 8.03
C ILE A 77 7.40 -12.55 8.62
N ASN A 78 8.31 -12.01 9.43
CA ASN A 78 9.37 -12.75 10.08
C ASN A 78 8.83 -13.72 11.14
N ASP A 79 7.89 -13.27 11.98
CA ASP A 79 7.21 -14.09 12.98
C ASP A 79 6.42 -15.24 12.30
N ARG A 80 5.73 -14.93 11.20
CA ARG A 80 5.04 -15.95 10.41
C ARG A 80 6.01 -17.00 9.85
N ALA A 81 7.15 -16.55 9.32
CA ALA A 81 8.15 -17.47 8.80
C ALA A 81 8.74 -18.36 9.90
N GLU A 82 8.95 -17.83 11.09
CA GLU A 82 9.41 -18.58 12.25
C GLU A 82 8.40 -19.68 12.66
N VAL A 83 7.12 -19.34 12.69
CA VAL A 83 6.05 -20.32 12.99
C VAL A 83 5.96 -21.43 11.93
N MET A 84 6.07 -21.06 10.64
CA MET A 84 5.89 -22.03 9.54
C MET A 84 7.13 -22.91 9.31
N ASN A 85 8.32 -22.36 9.46
CA ASN A 85 9.57 -22.96 9.02
C ASN A 85 10.57 -23.20 10.17
N ASN A 86 10.20 -22.87 11.42
CA ASN A 86 11.09 -22.84 12.59
C ASN A 86 12.35 -21.98 12.37
N ARG A 87 12.26 -20.96 11.53
CA ARG A 87 13.38 -20.10 11.17
C ARG A 87 12.91 -18.71 10.82
N LYS A 88 13.55 -17.70 11.39
CA LYS A 88 13.42 -16.29 10.96
C LYS A 88 14.06 -16.08 9.59
N LEU A 89 13.48 -15.18 8.80
CA LEU A 89 14.03 -14.77 7.51
C LEU A 89 15.22 -13.83 7.71
N PHE A 90 15.10 -12.92 8.67
CA PHE A 90 16.11 -11.90 8.99
C PHE A 90 16.26 -11.81 10.51
N ASN A 91 17.49 -11.64 10.99
CA ASN A 91 17.76 -11.48 12.43
C ASN A 91 17.44 -10.05 12.90
N ASP A 92 17.68 -9.08 12.04
CA ASP A 92 17.45 -7.67 12.31
C ASP A 92 17.10 -6.89 11.03
N LYS A 93 16.84 -5.60 11.20
CA LYS A 93 16.47 -4.71 10.12
C LYS A 93 17.63 -4.37 9.19
N GLU A 94 18.85 -4.40 9.67
CA GLU A 94 20.06 -4.12 8.88
C GLU A 94 20.30 -5.25 7.87
N GLU A 95 20.09 -6.50 8.28
CA GLU A 95 20.14 -7.67 7.40
C GLU A 95 19.05 -7.59 6.32
N LEU A 96 17.82 -7.22 6.70
CA LEU A 96 16.73 -6.99 5.76
C LEU A 96 17.08 -5.90 4.74
N GLU A 97 17.55 -4.73 5.20
CA GLU A 97 17.92 -3.61 4.33
C GLU A 97 19.05 -4.02 3.37
N SER A 98 20.06 -4.71 3.87
CA SER A 98 21.18 -5.20 3.05
C SER A 98 20.72 -6.18 1.97
N SER A 99 19.83 -7.10 2.33
CA SER A 99 19.23 -8.06 1.40
C SER A 99 18.38 -7.36 0.32
N MET A 100 17.56 -6.38 0.72
CA MET A 100 16.76 -5.57 -0.20
C MET A 100 17.65 -4.83 -1.23
N PHE A 101 18.71 -4.17 -0.78
CA PHE A 101 19.60 -3.43 -1.70
C PHE A 101 20.37 -4.36 -2.63
N ASN A 102 20.78 -5.53 -2.16
CA ASN A 102 21.40 -6.53 -3.03
C ASN A 102 20.42 -7.02 -4.09
N PHE A 103 19.17 -7.28 -3.72
CA PHE A 103 18.12 -7.67 -4.67
C PHE A 103 17.89 -6.59 -5.73
N LEU A 104 17.79 -5.32 -5.31
CA LEU A 104 17.60 -4.17 -6.21
C LEU A 104 18.77 -3.97 -7.20
N LYS A 105 20.01 -4.20 -6.76
CA LYS A 105 21.16 -4.19 -7.66
C LYS A 105 21.05 -5.26 -8.74
N LEU A 106 20.72 -6.49 -8.36
CA LEU A 106 20.55 -7.60 -9.29
C LEU A 106 19.43 -7.36 -10.29
N GLN A 107 18.34 -6.68 -9.88
CA GLN A 107 17.25 -6.29 -10.79
C GLN A 107 17.71 -5.23 -11.79
N LYS A 108 18.38 -4.17 -11.34
CA LYS A 108 18.92 -3.13 -12.24
C LYS A 108 19.88 -3.67 -13.28
N GLU A 109 20.71 -4.64 -12.92
CA GLU A 109 21.61 -5.30 -13.86
C GLU A 109 20.88 -6.14 -14.92
N LYS A 110 19.68 -6.65 -14.61
CA LYS A 110 18.84 -7.42 -15.54
C LYS A 110 17.96 -6.54 -16.44
N GLU A 111 17.58 -5.35 -15.98
CA GLU A 111 16.73 -4.43 -16.72
C GLU A 111 17.44 -3.62 -17.82
N ILE A 112 18.75 -3.76 -17.97
CA ILE A 112 19.50 -3.24 -19.13
C ILE A 112 19.28 -4.18 -20.34
N VAL A 113 18.08 -4.58 -20.57
CA VAL A 113 17.66 -5.10 -21.87
C VAL A 113 17.03 -3.95 -22.63
N ASP A 114 17.72 -3.51 -23.65
CA ASP A 114 17.34 -2.49 -24.62
C ASP A 114 15.88 -2.67 -25.09
N SER A 115 14.92 -2.15 -24.36
CA SER A 115 13.56 -2.03 -24.86
C SER A 115 13.51 -0.81 -25.79
N LYS A 116 14.04 -0.96 -26.99
CA LYS A 116 13.70 -0.09 -28.12
C LYS A 116 12.28 -0.43 -28.58
N GLU A 117 11.31 -0.36 -27.70
CA GLU A 117 9.94 -0.23 -28.14
C GLU A 117 9.79 1.15 -28.78
N GLN A 118 9.78 1.17 -30.09
CA GLN A 118 9.29 2.33 -30.82
C GLN A 118 7.82 2.51 -30.42
N LEU A 119 7.59 3.45 -29.52
CA LEU A 119 6.25 3.95 -29.26
C LEU A 119 5.75 4.54 -30.58
N ASN A 120 5.00 3.76 -31.35
CA ASN A 120 4.15 4.29 -32.41
C ASN A 120 3.03 5.07 -31.74
N SER A 121 3.38 6.28 -31.27
CA SER A 121 2.41 7.21 -30.72
C SER A 121 1.67 7.88 -31.86
N ASN A 122 0.54 7.30 -32.25
CA ASN A 122 -0.48 8.12 -32.90
C ASN A 122 -0.98 9.10 -31.87
N PHE A 123 -0.47 10.33 -31.94
CA PHE A 123 -0.92 11.43 -31.09
C PHE A 123 -2.39 11.71 -31.41
N GLN A 124 -3.28 11.28 -30.51
CA GLN A 124 -4.70 11.61 -30.60
C GLN A 124 -4.91 12.98 -29.95
N ASN A 125 -5.45 13.91 -30.72
CA ASN A 125 -5.76 15.26 -30.24
C ASN A 125 -7.10 15.28 -29.48
N GLU A 126 -7.18 14.42 -28.44
CA GLU A 126 -8.34 14.35 -27.56
C GLU A 126 -8.09 15.13 -26.27
N LYS A 127 -9.13 15.75 -25.73
CA LYS A 127 -9.06 16.41 -24.42
C LYS A 127 -8.83 15.37 -23.34
N LEU A 128 -7.73 15.51 -22.61
CA LEU A 128 -7.48 14.70 -21.41
C LEU A 128 -8.54 15.03 -20.35
N ASN A 129 -9.45 14.10 -20.13
CA ASN A 129 -10.45 14.23 -19.09
C ASN A 129 -9.93 13.57 -17.82
N ILE A 130 -9.21 14.35 -17.00
CA ILE A 130 -8.68 13.87 -15.71
C ILE A 130 -9.81 13.90 -14.69
N GLN A 131 -10.42 12.76 -14.44
CA GLN A 131 -11.32 12.60 -13.31
C GLN A 131 -10.49 12.19 -12.09
N VAL A 132 -10.24 13.12 -11.17
CA VAL A 132 -9.75 12.77 -9.84
C VAL A 132 -10.91 12.19 -9.06
N LYS A 133 -11.03 10.85 -9.07
CA LYS A 133 -11.98 10.16 -8.21
C LYS A 133 -11.51 10.26 -6.76
N ASP A 134 -12.45 10.50 -5.86
CA ASP A 134 -12.24 10.40 -4.41
C ASP A 134 -11.04 11.20 -3.87
N TYR A 135 -10.94 12.48 -4.23
CA TYR A 135 -9.89 13.38 -3.74
C TYR A 135 -9.70 13.32 -2.20
N TYR A 136 -10.78 13.18 -1.45
CA TYR A 136 -10.76 13.08 0.02
C TYR A 136 -10.37 11.71 0.54
N PHE A 137 -10.36 10.67 -0.30
CA PHE A 137 -10.14 9.27 0.06
C PHE A 137 -8.93 8.66 -0.65
N SER A 138 -7.89 9.46 -0.87
CA SER A 138 -6.70 9.08 -1.63
C SER A 138 -5.87 7.96 -1.00
N ASN A 139 -5.99 7.76 0.31
CA ASN A 139 -5.28 6.71 1.05
C ASN A 139 -6.11 6.22 2.24
N VAL A 140 -5.67 5.12 2.88
CA VAL A 140 -6.40 4.48 3.98
C VAL A 140 -6.57 5.40 5.20
N VAL A 141 -5.58 6.22 5.53
CA VAL A 141 -5.66 7.16 6.66
C VAL A 141 -6.73 8.22 6.41
N ALA A 142 -6.78 8.76 5.18
CA ALA A 142 -7.80 9.72 4.78
C ALA A 142 -9.21 9.10 4.81
N ARG A 143 -9.38 7.86 4.32
CA ARG A 143 -10.67 7.13 4.36
C ARG A 143 -11.14 6.85 5.77
N SER A 144 -10.24 6.63 6.73
CA SER A 144 -10.56 6.39 8.13
C SER A 144 -10.80 7.69 8.94
N SER A 145 -10.54 8.86 8.35
CA SER A 145 -10.68 10.15 9.02
C SER A 145 -12.13 10.64 8.96
N LYS A 146 -12.73 10.89 10.14
CA LYS A 146 -14.07 11.47 10.26
C LYS A 146 -14.18 12.82 9.53
N THR A 147 -13.18 13.67 9.68
CA THR A 147 -13.14 15.00 9.04
C THR A 147 -13.14 14.88 7.51
N MET A 148 -12.37 13.94 6.95
CA MET A 148 -12.35 13.73 5.50
C MET A 148 -13.68 13.16 4.99
N ILE A 149 -14.34 12.30 5.75
CA ILE A 149 -15.69 11.79 5.46
C ILE A 149 -16.71 12.94 5.45
N GLU A 150 -16.67 13.81 6.45
CA GLU A 150 -17.55 15.00 6.53
C GLU A 150 -17.31 15.95 5.35
N CYS A 151 -16.06 16.23 4.98
CA CYS A 151 -15.73 17.05 3.81
C CYS A 151 -16.28 16.44 2.52
N ASN A 152 -16.13 15.14 2.32
CA ASN A 152 -16.65 14.45 1.15
C ASN A 152 -18.18 14.52 1.07
N ASN A 153 -18.86 14.29 2.19
CA ASN A 153 -20.31 14.38 2.29
C ASN A 153 -20.83 15.80 2.01
N SER A 154 -20.14 16.83 2.53
CA SER A 154 -20.48 18.23 2.27
C SER A 154 -20.36 18.57 0.78
N LYS A 155 -19.31 18.07 0.11
CA LYS A 155 -19.14 18.25 -1.34
C LYS A 155 -20.25 17.57 -2.15
N LEU A 156 -20.68 16.38 -1.75
CA LEU A 156 -21.78 15.67 -2.40
C LEU A 156 -23.12 16.43 -2.22
N ASN A 157 -23.36 16.97 -1.04
CA ASN A 157 -24.55 17.76 -0.74
C ASN A 157 -24.59 19.07 -1.55
N LEU A 158 -23.44 19.75 -1.72
CA LEU A 158 -23.34 20.95 -2.56
C LEU A 158 -23.67 20.65 -4.03
N LYS A 159 -23.26 19.51 -4.56
CA LYS A 159 -23.63 19.07 -5.91
C LYS A 159 -25.14 18.81 -6.06
N SER A 160 -25.79 18.32 -5.01
CA SER A 160 -27.22 18.05 -5.02
C SER A 160 -28.09 19.31 -4.94
N THR A 161 -27.55 20.42 -4.45
CA THR A 161 -28.28 21.71 -4.31
C THR A 161 -28.16 22.62 -5.55
N GLY A 162 -27.46 22.20 -6.59
CA GLY A 162 -27.36 22.96 -7.85
C GLY A 162 -26.57 24.27 -7.73
N THR A 163 -25.90 24.52 -6.61
CA THR A 163 -24.98 25.64 -6.44
C THR A 163 -23.60 25.25 -6.96
N GLU A 164 -23.46 25.23 -8.29
CA GLU A 164 -22.12 25.22 -8.91
C GLU A 164 -21.59 26.66 -8.86
N GLY A 165 -20.57 26.85 -8.03
CA GLY A 165 -19.74 28.05 -8.03
C GLY A 165 -18.53 27.87 -8.94
#